data_6a1a11f85c408f7f0f8f7be73006648a
#
_entry.id   6a1a11f85c408f7f0f8f7be73006648a
#
_cell.length_a   1.000
_cell.length_b   1.000
_cell.length_c   1.000
_cell.angle_alpha   90.00
_cell.angle_beta   90.00
_cell.angle_gamma   90.00
#
_symmetry.space_group_name_H-M   'P 1'
#
loop_
_entity.id
_entity.type
_entity.pdbx_description
1 polymer ?
#
loop_
_entity_poly.entity_id
_entity_poly.type
_entity_poly.pdbx_seq_one_letter_code
_entity_poly.pdbx_strand_id
1 'polypeptide(L)'
;MKIHALDPGRYLVSFLVFALLIVCLQSGIADDLAPGAKRIPIIVYTRMAPGPDEDGPGRMLLELVEEGKTIRVLVGIDFDMVAPHELSASDVKAQARDMAKVQRGIAQRVFEATEKNGVLWQFRDIPFMTLEVDRSQLRRVLLDPAVVTVQEDAVAQPMLKDSTDVIQADKVWNMTPTLRGKGQAIAVLDTGTNHERMLKSRIVAGGCFSSNYSYYPSESLCVGKVSSRTGVSAGSNCPTTVGGCDHGTHVATIAAGDDGSFRGVARDANIIRVQVFSKFTSSYWCGGYAPCVMSYGSDQVRGLEYVYSLRNSFDIAAVNMSLGGGYYSSACDSGSPAIASIINRLTNAGIAVVIASGNSGMNGYISHPACISNAVAVGSSTKADGLSSFSNHSPLIDLLAPGEAITAGVPSRSYRRMSGTSMAAPHVAGAFALLRSFDPNASVSQLQTALACSGEPIERSGVSRNRIDMRSAYQFLKEDMKGCTKAEDASSPDWLPRHGWF
;
A
#
# COMPACT_ATOMS: atom_id res chain seq x y z
N MET A 1 57.81 14.83 -14.65
CA MET A 1 57.33 13.49 -14.35
C MET A 1 56.72 13.55 -12.96
N LYS A 2 55.39 13.83 -12.86
CA LYS A 2 54.65 13.91 -11.59
C LYS A 2 53.73 12.71 -11.54
N ILE A 3 53.98 11.84 -10.57
CA ILE A 3 53.12 10.68 -10.25
C ILE A 3 51.95 11.20 -9.41
N HIS A 4 50.73 11.10 -9.91
CA HIS A 4 49.52 11.33 -9.12
C HIS A 4 49.21 10.07 -8.30
N ALA A 5 49.21 10.23 -6.99
CA ALA A 5 48.82 9.20 -6.05
C ALA A 5 47.30 8.95 -6.17
N LEU A 6 46.93 7.68 -6.32
CA LEU A 6 45.53 7.18 -6.30
C LEU A 6 45.03 7.14 -4.86
N ASP A 7 43.87 7.74 -4.65
CA ASP A 7 43.17 7.80 -3.35
C ASP A 7 42.63 6.42 -2.96
N PRO A 8 43.06 5.85 -1.81
CA PRO A 8 42.62 4.51 -1.37
C PRO A 8 41.21 4.45 -0.82
N GLY A 9 40.46 5.56 -0.72
CA GLY A 9 39.15 5.61 -0.10
C GLY A 9 38.00 5.06 -0.96
N ARG A 10 38.15 4.96 -2.28
CA ARG A 10 37.07 4.50 -3.18
C ARG A 10 36.90 2.99 -3.27
N TYR A 11 37.89 2.21 -2.86
CA TYR A 11 37.84 0.74 -2.95
C TYR A 11 37.28 0.06 -1.69
N LEU A 12 37.24 0.74 -0.53
CA LEU A 12 36.76 0.14 0.71
C LEU A 12 35.22 0.06 0.80
N VAL A 13 34.52 0.98 0.17
CA VAL A 13 33.04 1.00 0.20
C VAL A 13 32.44 -0.09 -0.70
N SER A 14 33.10 -0.41 -1.82
CA SER A 14 32.66 -1.51 -2.71
C SER A 14 32.85 -2.89 -2.09
N PHE A 15 33.87 -3.10 -1.27
CA PHE A 15 34.14 -4.40 -0.63
C PHE A 15 33.16 -4.72 0.53
N LEU A 16 32.70 -3.70 1.26
CA LEU A 16 31.75 -3.89 2.37
C LEU A 16 30.32 -4.19 1.90
N VAL A 17 29.88 -3.65 0.78
CA VAL A 17 28.56 -3.97 0.17
C VAL A 17 28.57 -5.39 -0.42
N PHE A 18 29.73 -5.86 -0.92
CA PHE A 18 29.87 -7.20 -1.48
C PHE A 18 29.93 -8.30 -0.40
N ALA A 19 30.58 -8.04 0.74
CA ALA A 19 30.62 -8.98 1.87
C ALA A 19 29.23 -9.19 2.49
N LEU A 20 28.36 -8.17 2.51
CA LEU A 20 26.97 -8.30 2.99
C LEU A 20 26.06 -9.07 2.02
N LEU A 21 26.27 -8.96 0.70
CA LEU A 21 25.47 -9.71 -0.29
C LEU A 21 25.83 -11.21 -0.35
N ILE A 22 27.08 -11.58 -0.09
CA ILE A 22 27.52 -12.99 -0.06
C ILE A 22 27.09 -13.68 1.25
N VAL A 23 27.01 -12.97 2.36
CA VAL A 23 26.52 -13.52 3.65
C VAL A 23 25.00 -13.78 3.62
N CYS A 24 24.22 -13.02 2.86
CA CYS A 24 22.78 -13.29 2.67
C CYS A 24 22.50 -14.50 1.75
N LEU A 25 23.44 -14.98 0.98
CA LEU A 25 23.29 -16.16 0.11
C LEU A 25 23.69 -17.49 0.80
N GLN A 26 24.33 -17.45 1.98
CA GLN A 26 24.75 -18.64 2.72
C GLN A 26 23.95 -18.95 3.99
N SER A 27 23.02 -18.08 4.41
CA SER A 27 22.05 -18.44 5.45
C SER A 27 20.86 -19.13 4.79
N GLY A 28 20.87 -20.46 4.85
CA GLY A 28 19.79 -21.32 4.38
C GLY A 28 18.48 -21.01 5.13
N ILE A 29 17.64 -20.20 4.50
CA ILE A 29 16.20 -20.16 4.72
C ILE A 29 15.58 -20.67 3.42
N ALA A 30 15.73 -21.95 3.18
CA ALA A 30 14.94 -22.71 2.26
C ALA A 30 14.03 -23.61 3.09
N ASP A 31 12.80 -23.72 2.62
CA ASP A 31 11.74 -24.62 3.05
C ASP A 31 10.71 -24.03 4.02
N ASP A 32 9.80 -23.26 3.40
CA ASP A 32 8.34 -23.35 3.68
C ASP A 32 7.56 -22.59 2.58
N LEU A 33 7.62 -23.12 1.37
CA LEU A 33 6.76 -22.70 0.27
C LEU A 33 5.77 -23.82 -0.04
N ALA A 34 4.48 -23.47 -0.16
CA ALA A 34 3.44 -24.38 -0.63
C ALA A 34 3.90 -25.09 -1.93
N PRO A 35 3.62 -26.40 -2.08
CA PRO A 35 4.03 -27.15 -3.26
C PRO A 35 3.37 -26.58 -4.51
N GLY A 36 4.16 -26.01 -5.40
CA GLY A 36 3.71 -25.47 -6.70
C GLY A 36 4.06 -24.01 -6.99
N ALA A 37 4.54 -23.22 -6.03
CA ALA A 37 4.99 -21.85 -6.27
C ALA A 37 6.43 -21.85 -6.81
N LYS A 38 6.60 -21.76 -8.13
CA LYS A 38 7.90 -21.47 -8.72
C LYS A 38 8.27 -20.00 -8.43
N ARG A 39 9.22 -19.76 -7.53
CA ARG A 39 9.94 -18.48 -7.49
C ARG A 39 10.72 -18.37 -8.79
N ILE A 40 10.42 -17.33 -9.58
CA ILE A 40 11.29 -16.90 -10.67
C ILE A 40 12.22 -15.85 -10.04
N PRO A 41 13.48 -16.16 -9.75
CA PRO A 41 14.41 -15.14 -9.28
C PRO A 41 14.62 -14.14 -10.42
N ILE A 42 14.56 -12.83 -10.10
CA ILE A 42 15.00 -11.80 -11.06
C ILE A 42 16.50 -11.95 -11.18
N ILE A 43 16.97 -12.41 -12.34
CA ILE A 43 18.38 -12.59 -12.61
C ILE A 43 18.94 -11.27 -13.10
N VAL A 44 19.86 -10.68 -12.34
CA VAL A 44 20.56 -9.44 -12.70
C VAL A 44 22.03 -9.81 -12.96
N TYR A 45 22.48 -9.54 -14.17
CA TYR A 45 23.89 -9.58 -14.53
C TYR A 45 24.51 -8.19 -14.39
N THR A 46 25.56 -8.07 -13.59
CA THR A 46 26.35 -6.83 -13.49
C THR A 46 27.78 -7.15 -13.87
N ARG A 47 28.31 -6.44 -14.86
CA ARG A 47 29.66 -6.67 -15.35
C ARG A 47 30.71 -6.19 -14.34
N MET A 48 31.53 -7.09 -13.84
CA MET A 48 32.64 -6.77 -12.94
C MET A 48 34.01 -6.70 -13.62
N ALA A 49 34.15 -7.32 -14.80
CA ALA A 49 35.38 -7.30 -15.61
C ALA A 49 35.11 -7.72 -17.07
N PRO A 50 35.93 -7.35 -18.06
CA PRO A 50 35.77 -7.80 -19.43
C PRO A 50 36.19 -9.28 -19.57
N GLY A 51 35.22 -10.14 -19.83
CA GLY A 51 35.42 -11.56 -20.14
C GLY A 51 34.11 -12.33 -20.19
N PRO A 52 33.97 -13.40 -20.97
CA PRO A 52 32.80 -14.25 -20.93
C PRO A 52 32.79 -14.99 -19.60
N ASP A 53 31.86 -14.61 -18.74
CA ASP A 53 31.63 -15.27 -17.45
C ASP A 53 30.72 -16.48 -17.71
N GLU A 54 31.33 -17.62 -18.03
CA GLU A 54 30.60 -18.87 -18.29
C GLU A 54 29.98 -19.47 -17.02
N ASP A 55 30.37 -18.98 -15.85
CA ASP A 55 29.94 -19.48 -14.53
C ASP A 55 29.12 -18.51 -13.71
N GLY A 56 28.77 -17.34 -14.26
CA GLY A 56 28.06 -16.25 -13.52
C GLY A 56 26.58 -16.05 -13.86
N PRO A 57 25.98 -14.95 -13.37
CA PRO A 57 24.56 -14.60 -13.62
C PRO A 57 24.17 -14.53 -15.10
N GLY A 58 25.12 -14.23 -15.99
CA GLY A 58 24.91 -14.23 -17.45
C GLY A 58 24.54 -15.60 -18.00
N ARG A 59 25.13 -16.69 -17.45
CA ARG A 59 24.76 -18.05 -17.78
C ARG A 59 23.32 -18.36 -17.43
N MET A 60 22.88 -17.94 -16.26
CA MET A 60 21.49 -18.15 -15.82
C MET A 60 20.49 -17.47 -16.76
N LEU A 61 20.78 -16.26 -17.25
CA LEU A 61 19.95 -15.59 -18.25
C LEU A 61 19.92 -16.37 -19.58
N LEU A 62 21.07 -16.89 -20.03
CA LEU A 62 21.15 -17.72 -21.23
C LEU A 62 20.38 -19.04 -21.10
N GLU A 63 20.32 -19.63 -19.91
CA GLU A 63 19.56 -20.85 -19.64
C GLU A 63 18.05 -20.64 -19.68
N LEU A 64 17.57 -19.40 -19.44
CA LEU A 64 16.14 -19.05 -19.57
C LEU A 64 15.67 -19.01 -21.04
N VAL A 65 16.58 -18.86 -21.98
CA VAL A 65 16.23 -18.78 -23.40
C VAL A 65 16.23 -20.16 -24.03
N GLU A 66 15.03 -20.73 -24.20
CA GLU A 66 14.82 -21.98 -24.92
C GLU A 66 15.18 -21.82 -26.40
N GLU A 67 15.60 -22.93 -27.05
CA GLU A 67 15.98 -22.93 -28.47
C GLU A 67 14.78 -22.44 -29.34
N GLY A 68 15.07 -21.48 -30.21
CA GLY A 68 14.06 -20.86 -31.09
C GLY A 68 13.11 -19.87 -30.44
N LYS A 69 13.32 -19.52 -29.14
CA LYS A 69 12.54 -18.52 -28.41
C LYS A 69 13.34 -17.26 -28.11
N THR A 70 12.64 -16.22 -27.69
CA THR A 70 13.21 -14.95 -27.26
C THR A 70 12.93 -14.69 -25.78
N ILE A 71 13.76 -13.84 -25.17
CA ILE A 71 13.57 -13.29 -23.82
C ILE A 71 13.57 -11.77 -23.91
N ARG A 72 12.79 -11.12 -23.05
CA ARG A 72 12.84 -9.68 -22.87
C ARG A 72 13.83 -9.35 -21.76
N VAL A 73 14.69 -8.37 -22.03
CA VAL A 73 15.71 -7.93 -21.08
C VAL A 73 15.74 -6.41 -20.96
N LEU A 74 15.97 -5.91 -19.74
CA LEU A 74 16.34 -4.54 -19.45
C LEU A 74 17.86 -4.46 -19.43
N VAL A 75 18.43 -3.61 -20.29
CA VAL A 75 19.85 -3.43 -20.49
C VAL A 75 20.28 -2.08 -19.96
N GLY A 76 21.12 -2.06 -18.93
CA GLY A 76 21.78 -0.85 -18.43
C GLY A 76 23.04 -0.57 -19.23
N ILE A 77 23.21 0.67 -19.64
CA ILE A 77 24.29 1.10 -20.53
C ILE A 77 25.33 1.94 -19.80
N ASP A 78 26.57 1.85 -20.23
CA ASP A 78 27.67 2.69 -19.73
C ASP A 78 27.50 4.11 -20.23
N PHE A 79 26.84 4.94 -19.42
CA PHE A 79 26.57 6.35 -19.72
C PHE A 79 26.44 7.16 -18.44
N ASP A 80 27.32 8.13 -18.27
CA ASP A 80 27.31 9.03 -17.12
C ASP A 80 26.15 10.03 -17.24
N MET A 81 25.16 9.90 -16.34
CA MET A 81 24.02 10.81 -16.25
C MET A 81 24.27 11.91 -15.25
N VAL A 82 24.09 13.15 -15.70
CA VAL A 82 23.98 14.32 -14.81
C VAL A 82 22.51 14.56 -14.48
N ALA A 83 22.22 14.84 -13.22
CA ALA A 83 20.82 15.03 -12.77
C ALA A 83 20.15 16.22 -13.49
N PRO A 84 18.90 16.11 -13.94
CA PRO A 84 18.24 17.15 -14.74
C PRO A 84 18.17 18.52 -14.07
N HIS A 85 18.15 18.58 -12.74
CA HIS A 85 18.16 19.85 -11.99
C HIS A 85 19.52 20.57 -11.98
N GLU A 86 20.60 19.89 -12.39
CA GLU A 86 21.95 20.45 -12.53
C GLU A 86 22.25 20.91 -13.97
N LEU A 87 21.33 20.69 -14.89
CA LEU A 87 21.50 20.96 -16.32
C LEU A 87 20.57 22.07 -16.81
N SER A 88 21.01 22.82 -17.82
CA SER A 88 20.11 23.69 -18.60
C SER A 88 19.16 22.85 -19.46
N ALA A 89 18.04 23.42 -19.90
CA ALA A 89 17.08 22.74 -20.77
C ALA A 89 17.68 22.29 -22.12
N SER A 90 18.73 22.97 -22.60
CA SER A 90 19.49 22.58 -23.79
C SER A 90 20.36 21.37 -23.53
N ASP A 91 21.01 21.32 -22.35
CA ASP A 91 21.93 20.25 -21.97
C ASP A 91 21.19 18.95 -21.64
N VAL A 92 20.00 19.02 -21.02
CA VAL A 92 19.10 17.85 -20.87
C VAL A 92 18.77 17.22 -22.23
N LYS A 93 18.48 18.04 -23.26
CA LYS A 93 18.24 17.55 -24.62
C LYS A 93 19.50 16.97 -25.26
N ALA A 94 20.65 17.57 -25.01
CA ALA A 94 21.93 17.07 -25.51
C ALA A 94 22.27 15.73 -24.88
N GLN A 95 22.19 15.60 -23.56
CA GLN A 95 22.39 14.36 -22.81
C GLN A 95 21.50 13.23 -23.33
N ALA A 96 20.19 13.48 -23.53
CA ALA A 96 19.27 12.49 -24.07
C ALA A 96 19.64 12.05 -25.51
N ARG A 97 20.14 12.97 -26.35
CA ARG A 97 20.61 12.62 -27.71
C ARG A 97 21.87 11.77 -27.69
N ASP A 98 22.81 12.07 -26.78
CA ASP A 98 24.07 11.34 -26.67
C ASP A 98 23.82 9.94 -26.10
N MET A 99 22.98 9.80 -25.11
CA MET A 99 22.53 8.50 -24.61
C MET A 99 21.85 7.66 -25.71
N ALA A 100 20.98 8.29 -26.50
CA ALA A 100 20.33 7.60 -27.63
C ALA A 100 21.32 7.16 -28.73
N LYS A 101 22.49 7.79 -28.87
CA LYS A 101 23.57 7.29 -29.76
C LYS A 101 24.16 5.99 -29.23
N VAL A 102 24.44 5.92 -27.91
CA VAL A 102 24.99 4.72 -27.29
C VAL A 102 23.97 3.57 -27.42
N GLN A 103 22.70 3.81 -27.13
CA GLN A 103 21.63 2.80 -27.26
C GLN A 103 21.52 2.27 -28.70
N ARG A 104 21.57 3.16 -29.71
CA ARG A 104 21.58 2.74 -31.14
C ARG A 104 22.83 1.95 -31.49
N GLY A 105 24.00 2.32 -30.97
CA GLY A 105 25.25 1.59 -31.17
C GLY A 105 25.17 0.16 -30.65
N ILE A 106 24.61 -0.03 -29.45
CA ILE A 106 24.35 -1.36 -28.88
C ILE A 106 23.41 -2.15 -29.81
N ALA A 107 22.27 -1.57 -30.21
CA ALA A 107 21.31 -2.22 -31.08
C ALA A 107 21.95 -2.68 -32.41
N GLN A 108 22.82 -1.87 -33.01
CA GLN A 108 23.54 -2.20 -34.25
C GLN A 108 24.53 -3.35 -34.09
N ARG A 109 25.14 -3.51 -32.92
CA ARG A 109 26.07 -4.61 -32.62
C ARG A 109 25.37 -5.90 -32.21
N VAL A 110 24.19 -5.77 -31.60
CA VAL A 110 23.37 -6.91 -31.15
C VAL A 110 22.57 -7.53 -32.27
N PHE A 111 21.96 -6.70 -33.14
CA PHE A 111 21.11 -7.15 -34.25
C PHE A 111 21.86 -7.02 -35.57
N GLU A 112 22.06 -8.12 -36.28
CA GLU A 112 22.61 -8.09 -37.64
C GLU A 112 21.61 -7.48 -38.63
N ALA A 113 22.10 -6.95 -39.73
CA ALA A 113 21.28 -6.27 -40.72
C ALA A 113 20.13 -7.12 -41.31
N THR A 114 20.28 -8.43 -41.26
CA THR A 114 19.29 -9.43 -41.73
C THR A 114 18.36 -9.92 -40.64
N GLU A 115 18.62 -9.56 -39.39
CA GLU A 115 17.82 -9.98 -38.23
C GLU A 115 16.68 -8.99 -37.95
N LYS A 116 15.60 -9.49 -37.35
CA LYS A 116 14.53 -8.65 -36.83
C LYS A 116 15.10 -7.79 -35.68
N ASN A 117 14.95 -6.47 -35.79
CA ASN A 117 15.33 -5.56 -34.73
C ASN A 117 14.42 -5.77 -33.51
N GLY A 118 15.02 -6.25 -32.41
CA GLY A 118 14.35 -6.54 -31.15
C GLY A 118 14.36 -5.38 -30.14
N VAL A 119 14.68 -4.15 -30.55
CA VAL A 119 14.57 -2.98 -29.66
C VAL A 119 13.11 -2.70 -29.38
N LEU A 120 12.69 -2.89 -28.12
CA LEU A 120 11.33 -2.63 -27.65
C LEU A 120 11.18 -1.19 -27.15
N TRP A 121 12.17 -0.70 -26.38
CA TRP A 121 12.15 0.64 -25.85
C TRP A 121 13.55 1.20 -25.59
N GLN A 122 13.73 2.50 -25.79
CA GLN A 122 14.92 3.26 -25.43
C GLN A 122 14.49 4.34 -24.43
N PHE A 123 14.96 4.23 -23.17
CA PHE A 123 14.62 5.21 -22.14
C PHE A 123 15.37 6.51 -22.41
N ARG A 124 14.72 7.62 -22.15
CA ARG A 124 15.26 8.95 -22.41
C ARG A 124 15.93 9.55 -21.16
N ASP A 125 15.39 9.24 -19.99
CA ASP A 125 15.71 9.90 -18.74
C ASP A 125 16.50 8.99 -17.79
N ILE A 126 16.80 7.77 -18.21
CA ILE A 126 17.64 6.81 -17.51
C ILE A 126 18.51 6.02 -18.51
N PRO A 127 19.75 5.61 -18.16
CA PRO A 127 20.66 4.93 -19.05
C PRO A 127 20.31 3.44 -19.21
N PHE A 128 19.10 3.17 -19.72
CA PHE A 128 18.57 1.82 -19.95
C PHE A 128 17.89 1.70 -21.30
N MET A 129 17.75 0.49 -21.79
CA MET A 129 16.91 0.12 -22.92
C MET A 129 16.31 -1.27 -22.73
N THR A 130 15.17 -1.55 -23.38
CA THR A 130 14.53 -2.87 -23.36
C THR A 130 14.71 -3.54 -24.71
N LEU A 131 15.18 -4.78 -24.67
CA LEU A 131 15.40 -5.61 -25.86
C LEU A 131 14.61 -6.91 -25.75
N GLU A 132 14.13 -7.41 -26.88
CA GLU A 132 13.69 -8.78 -27.08
C GLU A 132 14.75 -9.49 -27.91
N VAL A 133 15.37 -10.51 -27.33
CA VAL A 133 16.57 -11.15 -27.89
C VAL A 133 16.47 -12.67 -27.82
N ASP A 134 16.99 -13.33 -28.84
CA ASP A 134 17.24 -14.77 -28.81
C ASP A 134 18.56 -15.08 -28.04
N ARG A 135 18.89 -16.35 -27.92
CA ARG A 135 20.07 -16.77 -27.17
C ARG A 135 21.40 -16.24 -27.75
N SER A 136 21.50 -16.10 -29.07
CA SER A 136 22.71 -15.60 -29.75
C SER A 136 22.84 -14.09 -29.58
N GLN A 137 21.75 -13.39 -29.73
CA GLN A 137 21.62 -11.94 -29.51
C GLN A 137 21.88 -11.59 -28.03
N LEU A 138 21.35 -12.37 -27.08
CA LEU A 138 21.63 -12.19 -25.65
C LEU A 138 23.12 -12.32 -25.33
N ARG A 139 23.83 -13.28 -25.96
CA ARG A 139 25.29 -13.36 -25.84
C ARG A 139 25.99 -12.11 -26.33
N ARG A 140 25.54 -11.53 -27.47
CA ARG A 140 26.08 -10.25 -27.95
C ARG A 140 25.82 -9.10 -26.98
N VAL A 141 24.64 -9.05 -26.36
CA VAL A 141 24.33 -8.06 -25.30
C VAL A 141 25.27 -8.21 -24.11
N LEU A 142 25.44 -9.43 -23.59
CA LEU A 142 26.30 -9.71 -22.43
C LEU A 142 27.77 -9.36 -22.67
N LEU A 143 28.24 -9.44 -23.93
CA LEU A 143 29.62 -9.15 -24.35
C LEU A 143 29.84 -7.71 -24.81
N ASP A 144 28.76 -6.92 -24.98
CA ASP A 144 28.87 -5.55 -25.49
C ASP A 144 29.59 -4.64 -24.49
N PRO A 145 30.67 -3.92 -24.91
CA PRO A 145 31.44 -3.07 -24.00
C PRO A 145 30.65 -1.88 -23.40
N ALA A 146 29.59 -1.45 -24.06
CA ALA A 146 28.74 -0.37 -23.57
C ALA A 146 27.58 -0.86 -22.68
N VAL A 147 27.51 -2.15 -22.34
CA VAL A 147 26.52 -2.73 -21.45
C VAL A 147 27.13 -2.98 -20.07
N VAL A 148 26.50 -2.45 -19.02
CA VAL A 148 26.95 -2.61 -17.64
C VAL A 148 26.07 -3.57 -16.84
N THR A 149 24.76 -3.64 -17.15
CA THR A 149 23.83 -4.57 -16.49
C THR A 149 22.84 -5.16 -17.49
N VAL A 150 22.45 -6.41 -17.28
CA VAL A 150 21.35 -7.05 -18.00
C VAL A 150 20.47 -7.75 -16.97
N GLN A 151 19.18 -7.47 -17.01
CA GLN A 151 18.20 -8.14 -16.15
C GLN A 151 17.01 -8.60 -17.00
N GLU A 152 16.34 -9.66 -16.57
CA GLU A 152 15.08 -10.06 -17.17
C GLU A 152 14.04 -8.94 -17.02
N ASP A 153 13.32 -8.59 -18.11
CA ASP A 153 12.13 -7.75 -18.06
C ASP A 153 10.94 -8.61 -17.62
N ALA A 154 10.99 -8.98 -16.33
CA ALA A 154 10.03 -9.89 -15.75
C ALA A 154 8.66 -9.26 -15.63
N VAL A 155 7.60 -10.04 -15.90
CA VAL A 155 6.22 -9.61 -15.71
C VAL A 155 5.87 -9.58 -14.24
N ALA A 156 5.42 -8.43 -13.74
CA ALA A 156 4.87 -8.28 -12.41
C ALA A 156 3.34 -8.46 -12.45
N GLN A 157 2.81 -9.31 -11.57
CA GLN A 157 1.36 -9.41 -11.37
C GLN A 157 0.90 -8.34 -10.37
N PRO A 158 -0.35 -7.85 -10.50
CA PRO A 158 -0.96 -6.98 -9.51
C PRO A 158 -1.07 -7.69 -8.14
N MET A 159 -0.67 -7.02 -7.05
CA MET A 159 -0.39 -7.67 -5.76
C MET A 159 -1.45 -7.44 -4.66
N LEU A 160 -2.73 -7.12 -4.96
CA LEU A 160 -3.78 -7.10 -3.93
C LEU A 160 -4.08 -8.51 -3.41
N LYS A 161 -3.99 -9.50 -4.28
CA LYS A 161 -4.15 -10.91 -3.91
C LYS A 161 -3.23 -11.31 -2.76
N ASP A 162 -2.01 -10.79 -2.74
CA ASP A 162 -1.02 -11.14 -1.71
C ASP A 162 -1.38 -10.56 -0.33
N SER A 163 -1.95 -9.35 -0.24
CA SER A 163 -2.28 -8.76 1.07
C SER A 163 -3.48 -9.42 1.73
N THR A 164 -4.47 -9.86 0.95
CA THR A 164 -5.61 -10.66 1.46
C THR A 164 -5.20 -12.08 1.82
N ASP A 165 -4.22 -12.66 1.13
CA ASP A 165 -3.62 -13.96 1.46
C ASP A 165 -2.78 -13.87 2.75
N VAL A 166 -2.01 -12.79 2.96
CA VAL A 166 -1.24 -12.53 4.19
C VAL A 166 -2.14 -12.54 5.44
N ILE A 167 -3.32 -11.92 5.36
CA ILE A 167 -4.30 -11.92 6.46
C ILE A 167 -5.25 -13.12 6.41
N GLN A 168 -5.02 -14.09 5.54
CA GLN A 168 -5.83 -15.31 5.35
C GLN A 168 -7.33 -15.04 5.07
N ALA A 169 -7.68 -13.90 4.48
CA ALA A 169 -9.06 -13.60 4.10
C ALA A 169 -9.57 -14.56 3.02
N ASP A 170 -8.70 -15.00 2.11
CA ASP A 170 -8.99 -15.98 1.07
C ASP A 170 -9.42 -17.33 1.66
N LYS A 171 -8.92 -17.71 2.84
CA LYS A 171 -9.27 -18.97 3.52
C LYS A 171 -10.70 -18.96 4.03
N VAL A 172 -11.18 -17.81 4.53
CA VAL A 172 -12.54 -17.70 5.07
C VAL A 172 -13.61 -17.51 3.98
N TRP A 173 -13.28 -16.98 2.81
CA TRP A 173 -14.24 -16.77 1.73
C TRP A 173 -14.89 -18.06 1.21
N ASN A 174 -14.22 -19.19 1.34
CA ASN A 174 -14.65 -20.48 0.82
C ASN A 174 -15.11 -21.44 1.94
N MET A 175 -15.20 -20.97 3.18
CA MET A 175 -15.76 -21.74 4.30
C MET A 175 -17.27 -21.92 4.17
N THR A 176 -17.83 -22.83 4.96
CA THR A 176 -19.29 -23.04 5.05
C THR A 176 -19.74 -22.66 6.47
N PRO A 177 -20.57 -21.62 6.64
CA PRO A 177 -21.13 -20.73 5.60
C PRO A 177 -20.05 -19.83 4.93
N THR A 178 -20.35 -19.37 3.72
CA THR A 178 -19.44 -18.48 2.97
C THR A 178 -19.33 -17.12 3.64
N LEU A 179 -18.11 -16.71 4.01
CA LEU A 179 -17.85 -15.45 4.69
C LEU A 179 -17.21 -14.43 3.72
N ARG A 180 -18.01 -13.48 3.24
CA ARG A 180 -17.57 -12.45 2.27
C ARG A 180 -18.10 -11.07 2.62
N GLY A 181 -18.66 -10.89 3.84
CA GLY A 181 -19.24 -9.64 4.29
C GLY A 181 -20.63 -9.33 3.72
N LYS A 182 -21.32 -10.32 3.15
CA LYS A 182 -22.67 -10.14 2.59
C LYS A 182 -23.64 -9.66 3.67
N GLY A 183 -24.47 -8.68 3.32
CA GLY A 183 -25.43 -8.05 4.25
C GLY A 183 -24.83 -6.88 5.04
N GLN A 184 -23.50 -6.84 5.19
CA GLN A 184 -22.83 -5.75 5.89
C GLN A 184 -22.51 -4.55 4.99
N ALA A 185 -22.36 -3.37 5.59
CA ALA A 185 -21.86 -2.17 4.93
C ALA A 185 -20.59 -1.65 5.61
N ILE A 186 -19.69 -1.06 4.81
CA ILE A 186 -18.50 -0.35 5.27
C ILE A 186 -18.63 1.10 4.82
N ALA A 187 -18.60 2.05 5.76
CA ALA A 187 -18.53 3.46 5.43
C ALA A 187 -17.08 3.89 5.23
N VAL A 188 -16.77 4.54 4.11
CA VAL A 188 -15.44 5.03 3.78
C VAL A 188 -15.46 6.55 3.77
N LEU A 189 -14.90 7.15 4.84
CA LEU A 189 -14.71 8.60 4.98
C LEU A 189 -13.34 8.97 4.41
N ASP A 190 -13.34 9.47 3.17
CA ASP A 190 -12.10 9.73 2.43
C ASP A 190 -12.35 10.78 1.30
N THR A 191 -11.55 10.77 0.25
CA THR A 191 -11.63 11.67 -0.91
C THR A 191 -12.78 11.35 -1.88
N GLY A 192 -13.70 10.50 -1.45
CA GLY A 192 -14.79 9.95 -2.27
C GLY A 192 -14.39 8.66 -2.96
N THR A 193 -15.37 7.96 -3.49
CA THR A 193 -15.18 6.62 -4.05
C THR A 193 -15.94 6.45 -5.35
N ASN A 194 -15.24 5.93 -6.37
CA ASN A 194 -15.86 5.59 -7.64
C ASN A 194 -15.02 4.54 -8.39
N HIS A 195 -15.47 3.28 -8.37
CA HIS A 195 -14.89 2.24 -9.22
C HIS A 195 -16.01 1.33 -9.74
N GLU A 196 -16.52 1.63 -10.92
CA GLU A 196 -17.67 0.97 -11.52
C GLU A 196 -17.50 -0.55 -11.65
N ARG A 197 -16.28 -1.02 -11.91
CA ARG A 197 -16.01 -2.46 -12.11
C ARG A 197 -15.95 -3.24 -10.80
N MET A 198 -15.26 -2.71 -9.77
CA MET A 198 -15.04 -3.44 -8.51
C MET A 198 -16.13 -3.23 -7.47
N LEU A 199 -16.79 -2.07 -7.47
CA LEU A 199 -17.78 -1.70 -6.47
C LEU A 199 -19.22 -1.71 -7.00
N LYS A 200 -19.41 -1.54 -8.32
CA LYS A 200 -20.70 -1.65 -9.04
C LYS A 200 -21.92 -1.18 -8.24
N SER A 201 -22.92 -2.06 -8.13
CA SER A 201 -24.17 -1.83 -7.40
C SER A 201 -24.05 -1.88 -5.88
N ARG A 202 -22.85 -2.14 -5.33
CA ARG A 202 -22.64 -2.23 -3.89
C ARG A 202 -22.39 -0.87 -3.20
N ILE A 203 -22.39 0.24 -3.94
CA ILE A 203 -22.45 1.58 -3.35
C ILE A 203 -23.94 1.89 -3.05
N VAL A 204 -24.30 1.85 -1.78
CA VAL A 204 -25.72 1.91 -1.35
C VAL A 204 -26.13 3.28 -0.81
N ALA A 205 -25.18 4.09 -0.33
CA ALA A 205 -25.42 5.46 0.14
C ALA A 205 -24.19 6.34 -0.08
N GLY A 206 -24.37 7.66 0.01
CA GLY A 206 -23.27 8.60 -0.15
C GLY A 206 -23.54 9.97 0.46
N GLY A 207 -22.45 10.60 0.93
CA GLY A 207 -22.44 11.94 1.47
C GLY A 207 -21.19 12.70 1.04
N CYS A 208 -21.27 14.00 0.95
CA CYS A 208 -20.15 14.90 0.75
C CYS A 208 -20.23 16.04 1.76
N PHE A 209 -19.15 16.24 2.49
CA PHE A 209 -18.99 17.31 3.50
C PHE A 209 -17.62 17.92 3.25
N SER A 210 -17.60 19.17 2.76
CA SER A 210 -16.38 19.79 2.27
C SER A 210 -16.52 21.31 2.34
N SER A 211 -15.57 21.95 2.98
CA SER A 211 -15.66 23.35 3.34
C SER A 211 -14.93 24.27 2.38
N ASN A 212 -15.51 25.47 2.14
CA ASN A 212 -14.84 26.63 1.56
C ASN A 212 -14.35 27.51 2.71
N TYR A 213 -13.07 27.91 2.69
CA TYR A 213 -12.53 28.82 3.69
C TYR A 213 -11.42 29.70 3.11
N SER A 214 -11.56 31.01 3.26
CA SER A 214 -10.64 31.96 2.61
C SER A 214 -9.30 32.12 3.33
N TYR A 215 -9.26 31.97 4.65
CA TYR A 215 -8.04 32.08 5.44
C TYR A 215 -7.05 30.93 5.16
N TYR A 216 -7.60 29.69 5.10
CA TYR A 216 -6.88 28.55 4.52
C TYR A 216 -7.43 28.33 3.10
N PRO A 217 -6.82 28.86 2.04
CA PRO A 217 -7.43 28.86 0.72
C PRO A 217 -7.90 27.49 0.29
N SER A 218 -9.16 27.18 0.60
CA SER A 218 -9.77 25.90 0.31
C SER A 218 -11.11 26.07 -0.41
N GLU A 219 -11.39 25.11 -1.29
CA GLU A 219 -12.61 25.01 -2.07
C GLU A 219 -13.29 23.68 -1.79
N SER A 220 -14.63 23.74 -1.63
CA SER A 220 -15.43 22.53 -1.52
C SER A 220 -15.33 21.65 -2.78
N LEU A 221 -15.16 20.35 -2.57
CA LEU A 221 -15.16 19.32 -3.60
C LEU A 221 -16.54 18.66 -3.77
N CYS A 222 -17.55 19.07 -3.01
CA CYS A 222 -18.91 18.63 -3.26
C CYS A 222 -19.44 19.19 -4.59
N VAL A 223 -20.22 18.38 -5.30
CA VAL A 223 -20.85 18.79 -6.56
C VAL A 223 -21.66 20.05 -6.36
N GLY A 224 -21.40 21.07 -7.18
CA GLY A 224 -21.99 22.41 -7.04
C GLY A 224 -21.26 23.31 -6.04
N LYS A 225 -20.09 22.90 -5.53
CA LYS A 225 -19.27 23.63 -4.53
C LYS A 225 -20.04 23.99 -3.23
N VAL A 226 -21.08 23.23 -2.93
CA VAL A 226 -21.84 23.37 -1.68
C VAL A 226 -21.06 22.75 -0.51
N SER A 227 -21.38 23.16 0.74
CA SER A 227 -20.68 22.64 1.92
C SER A 227 -21.13 21.23 2.32
N SER A 228 -22.31 20.77 1.84
CA SER A 228 -22.77 19.40 2.06
C SER A 228 -23.77 18.95 1.02
N ARG A 229 -23.77 17.65 0.75
CA ARG A 229 -24.75 16.97 -0.09
C ARG A 229 -24.87 15.51 0.34
N THR A 230 -26.07 14.96 0.32
CA THR A 230 -26.34 13.55 0.60
C THR A 230 -27.03 12.87 -0.60
N GLY A 231 -27.02 11.55 -0.65
CA GLY A 231 -27.55 10.74 -1.73
C GLY A 231 -26.44 9.90 -2.37
N VAL A 232 -26.80 8.78 -3.01
CA VAL A 232 -25.85 7.79 -3.51
C VAL A 232 -24.71 8.40 -4.35
N SER A 233 -24.97 9.42 -5.15
CA SER A 233 -23.96 10.09 -5.99
C SER A 233 -23.11 11.12 -5.23
N ALA A 234 -23.49 11.56 -4.03
CA ALA A 234 -22.86 12.70 -3.36
C ALA A 234 -21.40 12.44 -2.93
N GLY A 235 -21.10 11.23 -2.44
CA GLY A 235 -19.75 10.84 -2.03
C GLY A 235 -18.87 10.31 -3.16
N SER A 236 -19.14 10.71 -4.40
CA SER A 236 -18.30 10.34 -5.54
C SER A 236 -16.90 10.90 -5.41
N ASN A 237 -15.94 10.24 -6.08
CA ASN A 237 -14.54 10.64 -6.12
C ASN A 237 -14.39 12.11 -6.52
N CYS A 238 -13.52 12.84 -5.85
CA CYS A 238 -13.15 14.19 -6.28
C CYS A 238 -12.33 14.13 -7.59
N PRO A 239 -12.16 15.25 -8.30
CA PRO A 239 -11.45 15.26 -9.58
C PRO A 239 -10.01 14.78 -9.46
N THR A 240 -9.61 13.77 -10.22
CA THR A 240 -8.25 13.19 -10.19
C THR A 240 -7.14 14.15 -10.65
N THR A 241 -7.50 15.32 -11.15
CA THR A 241 -6.58 16.44 -11.41
C THR A 241 -6.10 17.13 -10.13
N VAL A 242 -6.73 16.85 -8.98
CA VAL A 242 -6.28 17.30 -7.66
C VAL A 242 -5.52 16.16 -7.00
N GLY A 243 -4.30 16.42 -6.54
CA GLY A 243 -3.46 15.43 -5.89
C GLY A 243 -4.16 14.78 -4.69
N GLY A 244 -4.16 13.45 -4.64
CA GLY A 244 -4.78 12.65 -3.59
C GLY A 244 -6.22 12.21 -3.85
N CYS A 245 -6.88 12.69 -4.90
CA CYS A 245 -8.28 12.35 -5.19
C CYS A 245 -8.53 10.90 -5.65
N ASP A 246 -7.51 10.10 -5.85
CA ASP A 246 -7.61 8.66 -6.12
C ASP A 246 -7.59 7.79 -4.85
N HIS A 247 -7.25 8.39 -3.69
CA HIS A 247 -6.99 7.70 -2.44
C HIS A 247 -8.24 6.97 -1.90
N GLY A 248 -9.39 7.61 -1.82
CA GLY A 248 -10.61 7.00 -1.24
C GLY A 248 -11.13 5.81 -2.05
N THR A 249 -10.96 5.83 -3.38
CA THR A 249 -11.30 4.66 -4.21
C THR A 249 -10.34 3.50 -3.95
N HIS A 250 -9.04 3.78 -3.80
CA HIS A 250 -8.05 2.77 -3.46
C HIS A 250 -8.39 2.09 -2.12
N VAL A 251 -8.66 2.87 -1.10
CA VAL A 251 -9.07 2.43 0.24
C VAL A 251 -10.36 1.58 0.21
N ALA A 252 -11.40 2.05 -0.49
CA ALA A 252 -12.66 1.33 -0.58
C ALA A 252 -12.51 -0.03 -1.30
N THR A 253 -11.64 -0.11 -2.30
CA THR A 253 -11.41 -1.36 -3.03
C THR A 253 -10.57 -2.35 -2.23
N ILE A 254 -9.68 -1.91 -1.33
CA ILE A 254 -9.04 -2.81 -0.35
C ILE A 254 -10.10 -3.42 0.57
N ALA A 255 -11.00 -2.61 1.11
CA ALA A 255 -12.03 -3.08 2.04
C ALA A 255 -13.01 -4.05 1.39
N ALA A 256 -13.53 -3.73 0.17
CA ALA A 256 -14.66 -4.47 -0.40
C ALA A 256 -14.65 -4.59 -1.94
N GLY A 257 -13.54 -4.32 -2.63
CA GLY A 257 -13.49 -4.45 -4.08
C GLY A 257 -13.63 -5.89 -4.56
N ASP A 258 -14.31 -6.11 -5.70
CA ASP A 258 -14.28 -7.41 -6.41
C ASP A 258 -14.52 -7.20 -7.91
N ASP A 259 -13.59 -7.67 -8.74
CA ASP A 259 -13.74 -7.75 -10.20
C ASP A 259 -13.38 -9.12 -10.77
N GLY A 260 -13.21 -10.10 -9.88
CA GLY A 260 -12.79 -11.47 -10.20
C GLY A 260 -11.28 -11.66 -10.14
N SER A 261 -10.46 -10.65 -10.55
CA SER A 261 -9.00 -10.70 -10.48
C SER A 261 -8.47 -10.08 -9.19
N PHE A 262 -9.07 -8.97 -8.77
CA PHE A 262 -8.79 -8.28 -7.52
C PHE A 262 -9.94 -8.47 -6.55
N ARG A 263 -9.62 -8.82 -5.31
CA ARG A 263 -10.59 -9.09 -4.25
C ARG A 263 -10.17 -8.40 -2.98
N GLY A 264 -10.98 -7.43 -2.54
CA GLY A 264 -10.87 -6.83 -1.21
C GLY A 264 -11.31 -7.81 -0.13
N VAL A 265 -11.09 -7.43 1.13
CA VAL A 265 -11.28 -8.31 2.28
C VAL A 265 -12.72 -8.79 2.39
N ALA A 266 -13.70 -7.88 2.43
CA ALA A 266 -15.14 -8.17 2.51
C ALA A 266 -15.82 -7.94 1.15
N ARG A 267 -15.46 -8.74 0.17
CA ARG A 267 -15.77 -8.53 -1.25
C ARG A 267 -17.28 -8.50 -1.62
N ASP A 268 -18.15 -8.97 -0.76
CA ASP A 268 -19.62 -8.92 -0.93
C ASP A 268 -20.28 -7.83 -0.06
N ALA A 269 -19.50 -7.09 0.75
CA ALA A 269 -20.02 -5.98 1.57
C ALA A 269 -20.42 -4.78 0.72
N ASN A 270 -21.41 -4.05 1.18
CA ASN A 270 -21.84 -2.77 0.62
C ASN A 270 -20.88 -1.64 1.04
N ILE A 271 -20.84 -0.56 0.26
CA ILE A 271 -20.07 0.65 0.54
C ILE A 271 -21.00 1.84 0.73
N ILE A 272 -20.81 2.56 1.82
CA ILE A 272 -21.32 3.90 2.06
C ILE A 272 -20.16 4.86 1.82
N ARG A 273 -20.18 5.63 0.73
CA ARG A 273 -19.10 6.53 0.37
C ARG A 273 -19.29 7.91 0.93
N VAL A 274 -18.33 8.41 1.70
CA VAL A 274 -18.41 9.73 2.33
C VAL A 274 -17.17 10.53 2.00
N GLN A 275 -17.33 11.57 1.18
CA GLN A 275 -16.27 12.50 0.82
C GLN A 275 -16.19 13.59 1.91
N VAL A 276 -15.02 13.73 2.57
CA VAL A 276 -14.80 14.67 3.68
C VAL A 276 -13.58 15.58 3.47
N PHE A 277 -13.05 15.65 2.25
CA PHE A 277 -11.87 16.46 1.92
C PHE A 277 -12.26 17.72 1.16
N SER A 278 -11.47 18.76 1.31
CA SER A 278 -11.53 20.01 0.53
C SER A 278 -10.26 20.18 -0.30
N LYS A 279 -10.36 20.86 -1.43
CA LYS A 279 -9.23 21.22 -2.28
C LYS A 279 -8.53 22.43 -1.69
N PHE A 280 -7.22 22.31 -1.42
CA PHE A 280 -6.35 23.40 -1.01
C PHE A 280 -5.53 23.87 -2.19
N THR A 281 -5.44 25.20 -2.38
CA THR A 281 -4.75 25.81 -3.54
C THR A 281 -3.42 26.46 -3.18
N SER A 282 -3.10 26.56 -1.91
CA SER A 282 -1.83 27.12 -1.41
C SER A 282 -0.74 26.07 -1.38
N SER A 283 0.40 26.33 -2.03
CA SER A 283 1.58 25.47 -1.97
C SER A 283 2.15 25.34 -0.55
N TYR A 284 1.98 26.36 0.29
CA TYR A 284 2.39 26.31 1.70
C TYR A 284 1.70 25.15 2.45
N TRP A 285 0.38 25.03 2.31
CA TRP A 285 -0.39 23.95 2.96
C TRP A 285 -0.21 22.60 2.27
N CYS A 286 0.08 22.60 0.99
CA CYS A 286 0.25 21.38 0.18
C CYS A 286 1.70 20.86 0.14
N GLY A 287 2.60 21.35 1.01
CA GLY A 287 3.99 20.87 1.01
C GLY A 287 4.73 21.10 -0.32
N GLY A 288 4.41 22.19 -1.03
CA GLY A 288 5.00 22.53 -2.33
C GLY A 288 4.22 22.08 -3.56
N TYR A 289 3.24 21.17 -3.42
CA TYR A 289 2.54 20.52 -4.55
C TYR A 289 1.03 20.85 -4.58
N ALA A 290 0.68 22.12 -4.82
CA ALA A 290 -0.71 22.54 -4.98
C ALA A 290 -1.24 22.25 -6.42
N PRO A 291 -2.54 21.92 -6.57
CA PRO A 291 -3.53 21.73 -5.52
C PRO A 291 -3.46 20.35 -4.87
N CYS A 292 -3.77 20.28 -3.58
CA CYS A 292 -3.88 19.03 -2.82
C CYS A 292 -5.21 18.93 -2.08
N VAL A 293 -5.46 17.81 -1.40
CA VAL A 293 -6.64 17.60 -0.57
C VAL A 293 -6.28 17.49 0.91
N MET A 294 -7.07 18.17 1.77
CA MET A 294 -7.01 18.01 3.23
C MET A 294 -8.42 18.03 3.79
N SER A 295 -8.61 17.48 5.00
CA SER A 295 -9.92 17.36 5.64
C SER A 295 -10.00 18.22 6.91
N TYR A 296 -11.04 19.02 7.04
CA TYR A 296 -11.35 19.70 8.27
C TYR A 296 -11.98 18.76 9.30
N GLY A 297 -11.64 18.91 10.59
CA GLY A 297 -12.24 18.12 11.66
C GLY A 297 -13.79 18.24 11.70
N SER A 298 -14.34 19.42 11.40
CA SER A 298 -15.78 19.61 11.27
C SER A 298 -16.42 18.81 10.13
N ASP A 299 -15.74 18.66 8.99
CA ASP A 299 -16.24 17.86 7.87
C ASP A 299 -16.16 16.36 8.20
N GLN A 300 -15.14 15.93 8.97
CA GLN A 300 -15.04 14.56 9.49
C GLN A 300 -16.20 14.26 10.45
N VAL A 301 -16.48 15.15 11.42
CA VAL A 301 -17.61 14.99 12.36
C VAL A 301 -18.93 14.91 11.61
N ARG A 302 -19.18 15.79 10.64
CA ARG A 302 -20.39 15.77 9.80
C ARG A 302 -20.53 14.47 8.99
N GLY A 303 -19.41 13.96 8.48
CA GLY A 303 -19.36 12.67 7.79
C GLY A 303 -19.72 11.51 8.71
N LEU A 304 -19.19 11.51 9.95
CA LEU A 304 -19.50 10.50 10.98
C LEU A 304 -20.96 10.59 11.45
N GLU A 305 -21.49 11.80 11.65
CA GLU A 305 -22.92 12.00 11.97
C GLU A 305 -23.83 11.49 10.85
N TYR A 306 -23.47 11.72 9.60
CA TYR A 306 -24.19 11.15 8.46
C TYR A 306 -24.20 9.62 8.50
N VAL A 307 -23.05 8.98 8.74
CA VAL A 307 -23.00 7.52 8.88
C VAL A 307 -23.87 7.06 10.06
N TYR A 308 -23.79 7.73 11.21
CA TYR A 308 -24.64 7.41 12.37
C TYR A 308 -26.15 7.51 12.04
N SER A 309 -26.54 8.47 11.23
CA SER A 309 -27.94 8.62 10.79
C SER A 309 -28.44 7.44 9.94
N LEU A 310 -27.53 6.72 9.28
CA LEU A 310 -27.84 5.56 8.43
C LEU A 310 -27.89 4.21 9.18
N ARG A 311 -27.54 4.17 10.48
CA ARG A 311 -27.40 2.95 11.29
C ARG A 311 -28.65 2.05 11.35
N ASN A 312 -29.84 2.64 11.18
CA ASN A 312 -31.11 1.88 11.16
C ASN A 312 -31.53 1.46 9.72
N SER A 313 -30.82 1.94 8.71
CA SER A 313 -31.10 1.66 7.29
C SER A 313 -30.18 0.61 6.70
N PHE A 314 -28.98 0.45 7.31
CA PHE A 314 -27.93 -0.48 6.86
C PHE A 314 -27.25 -1.13 8.05
N ASP A 315 -26.91 -2.39 7.94
CA ASP A 315 -26.04 -3.10 8.91
C ASP A 315 -24.59 -2.67 8.70
N ILE A 316 -24.20 -1.56 9.33
CA ILE A 316 -22.89 -0.94 9.17
C ILE A 316 -21.91 -1.60 10.14
N ALA A 317 -20.99 -2.41 9.63
CA ALA A 317 -19.99 -3.08 10.45
C ALA A 317 -18.86 -2.14 10.90
N ALA A 318 -18.41 -1.28 9.99
CA ALA A 318 -17.29 -0.38 10.27
C ALA A 318 -17.36 0.93 9.46
N VAL A 319 -16.73 1.96 10.03
CA VAL A 319 -16.27 3.17 9.36
C VAL A 319 -14.77 3.05 9.14
N ASN A 320 -14.26 3.35 7.95
CA ASN A 320 -12.85 3.49 7.66
C ASN A 320 -12.48 4.96 7.49
N MET A 321 -11.48 5.43 8.24
CA MET A 321 -10.89 6.76 8.14
C MET A 321 -9.38 6.63 7.87
N SER A 322 -9.01 6.60 6.62
CA SER A 322 -7.61 6.56 6.18
C SER A 322 -7.03 7.97 6.09
N LEU A 323 -7.12 8.72 7.19
CA LEU A 323 -6.69 10.11 7.31
C LEU A 323 -6.18 10.40 8.73
N GLY A 324 -5.41 11.46 8.88
CA GLY A 324 -4.93 11.88 10.19
C GLY A 324 -3.86 12.96 10.13
N GLY A 325 -3.51 13.49 11.32
CA GLY A 325 -2.46 14.49 11.49
C GLY A 325 -2.08 14.71 12.95
N GLY A 326 -0.98 15.44 13.18
CA GLY A 326 -0.43 15.65 14.52
C GLY A 326 0.20 14.41 15.14
N TYR A 327 0.70 14.54 16.37
CA TYR A 327 1.42 13.49 17.11
C TYR A 327 0.93 13.43 18.55
N TYR A 328 0.41 12.27 18.94
CA TYR A 328 -0.21 12.05 20.27
C TYR A 328 0.39 10.81 20.90
N SER A 329 0.92 10.94 22.13
CA SER A 329 1.49 9.86 22.91
C SER A 329 0.50 9.26 23.94
N SER A 330 -0.68 9.85 24.06
CA SER A 330 -1.77 9.43 24.93
C SER A 330 -3.12 9.64 24.25
N ALA A 331 -4.18 9.10 24.84
CA ALA A 331 -5.55 9.34 24.38
C ALA A 331 -5.85 10.85 24.29
N CYS A 332 -6.55 11.27 23.24
CA CYS A 332 -6.74 12.67 22.89
C CYS A 332 -8.21 13.13 22.95
N ASP A 333 -9.06 12.38 23.63
CA ASP A 333 -10.52 12.64 23.75
C ASP A 333 -10.83 14.04 24.27
N SER A 334 -10.14 14.47 25.32
CA SER A 334 -10.36 15.80 25.94
C SER A 334 -9.94 16.96 25.03
N GLY A 335 -8.92 16.73 24.18
CA GLY A 335 -8.46 17.71 23.18
C GLY A 335 -9.32 17.77 21.92
N SER A 336 -10.19 16.77 21.72
CA SER A 336 -11.02 16.62 20.50
C SER A 336 -12.43 16.10 20.83
N PRO A 337 -13.18 16.78 21.73
CA PRO A 337 -14.41 16.25 22.30
C PRO A 337 -15.52 16.01 21.26
N ALA A 338 -15.58 16.80 20.20
CA ALA A 338 -16.60 16.64 19.17
C ALA A 338 -16.45 15.32 18.40
N ILE A 339 -15.24 15.01 17.93
CA ILE A 339 -14.97 13.77 17.21
C ILE A 339 -15.00 12.55 18.15
N ALA A 340 -14.53 12.68 19.40
CA ALA A 340 -14.65 11.65 20.41
C ALA A 340 -16.12 11.30 20.69
N SER A 341 -16.98 12.31 20.84
CA SER A 341 -18.42 12.11 21.06
C SER A 341 -19.08 11.31 19.95
N ILE A 342 -18.83 11.63 18.69
CA ILE A 342 -19.48 10.90 17.58
C ILE A 342 -18.88 9.50 17.36
N ILE A 343 -17.58 9.31 17.59
CA ILE A 343 -16.94 7.98 17.58
C ILE A 343 -17.57 7.12 18.66
N ASN A 344 -17.72 7.62 19.90
CA ASN A 344 -18.37 6.90 21.00
C ASN A 344 -19.81 6.49 20.66
N ARG A 345 -20.58 7.39 20.02
CA ARG A 345 -21.95 7.06 19.58
C ARG A 345 -21.99 5.95 18.53
N LEU A 346 -21.06 5.96 17.58
CA LEU A 346 -20.95 4.91 16.55
C LEU A 346 -20.57 3.58 17.18
N THR A 347 -19.55 3.56 18.04
CA THR A 347 -19.10 2.33 18.73
C THR A 347 -20.20 1.75 19.62
N ASN A 348 -20.92 2.58 20.38
CA ASN A 348 -22.07 2.16 21.18
C ASN A 348 -23.26 1.66 20.33
N ALA A 349 -23.35 2.10 19.07
CA ALA A 349 -24.31 1.56 18.11
C ALA A 349 -23.82 0.30 17.38
N GLY A 350 -22.69 -0.28 17.81
CA GLY A 350 -22.11 -1.47 17.22
C GLY A 350 -21.29 -1.23 15.95
N ILE A 351 -20.92 0.01 15.64
CA ILE A 351 -20.16 0.37 14.43
C ILE A 351 -18.72 0.67 14.82
N ALA A 352 -17.76 -0.14 14.38
CA ALA A 352 -16.36 0.10 14.61
C ALA A 352 -15.85 1.32 13.82
N VAL A 353 -15.04 2.20 14.44
CA VAL A 353 -14.41 3.31 13.73
C VAL A 353 -12.92 3.04 13.60
N VAL A 354 -12.52 2.60 12.41
CA VAL A 354 -11.16 2.11 12.08
C VAL A 354 -10.35 3.24 11.48
N ILE A 355 -9.23 3.59 12.10
CA ILE A 355 -8.46 4.79 11.76
C ILE A 355 -6.97 4.48 11.60
N ALA A 356 -6.37 5.05 10.54
CA ALA A 356 -4.95 4.93 10.26
C ALA A 356 -4.08 5.65 11.31
N SER A 357 -3.02 4.99 11.81
CA SER A 357 -2.18 5.51 12.90
C SER A 357 -1.21 6.63 12.50
N GLY A 358 -0.98 6.82 11.18
CA GLY A 358 -0.08 7.84 10.63
C GLY A 358 1.21 7.26 10.03
N ASN A 359 1.87 8.06 9.17
CA ASN A 359 2.94 7.61 8.25
C ASN A 359 4.28 8.32 8.48
N SER A 360 4.56 8.77 9.69
CA SER A 360 5.78 9.55 9.99
C SER A 360 6.90 8.70 10.63
N GLY A 361 6.70 7.38 10.77
CA GLY A 361 7.67 6.46 11.41
C GLY A 361 7.93 6.77 12.90
N MET A 362 7.02 7.50 13.55
CA MET A 362 7.18 7.95 14.93
C MET A 362 7.00 6.79 15.89
N ASN A 363 7.93 6.68 16.85
CA ASN A 363 7.86 5.73 17.93
C ASN A 363 7.27 6.39 19.18
N GLY A 364 6.28 5.76 19.82
CA GLY A 364 5.57 6.30 20.98
C GLY A 364 4.40 7.24 20.64
N TYR A 365 4.13 7.52 19.35
CA TYR A 365 3.11 8.47 18.93
C TYR A 365 2.21 7.90 17.82
N ILE A 366 0.95 8.35 17.80
CA ILE A 366 0.02 8.15 16.66
C ILE A 366 -0.63 9.47 16.27
N SER A 367 -1.29 9.48 15.11
CA SER A 367 -1.99 10.68 14.61
C SER A 367 -3.42 10.78 15.18
N HIS A 368 -3.96 12.01 15.29
CA HIS A 368 -5.38 12.27 15.45
C HIS A 368 -6.10 12.00 14.10
N PRO A 369 -7.31 11.37 14.09
CA PRO A 369 -8.13 10.98 15.23
C PRO A 369 -7.91 9.54 15.74
N ALA A 370 -6.87 8.82 15.30
CA ALA A 370 -6.58 7.46 15.79
C ALA A 370 -6.29 7.41 17.30
N CYS A 371 -5.89 8.54 17.92
CA CYS A 371 -5.66 8.66 19.36
C CYS A 371 -6.94 8.74 20.21
N ILE A 372 -8.15 8.79 19.61
CA ILE A 372 -9.42 8.73 20.35
C ILE A 372 -9.62 7.34 20.94
N SER A 373 -9.97 7.24 22.22
CA SER A 373 -10.00 6.01 23.00
C SER A 373 -10.87 4.90 22.39
N ASN A 374 -12.00 5.24 21.81
CA ASN A 374 -12.96 4.27 21.22
C ASN A 374 -12.77 4.09 19.69
N ALA A 375 -11.71 4.65 19.12
CA ALA A 375 -11.29 4.32 17.77
C ALA A 375 -10.48 3.01 17.75
N VAL A 376 -10.56 2.28 16.64
CA VAL A 376 -9.65 1.15 16.35
C VAL A 376 -8.46 1.68 15.56
N ALA A 377 -7.35 1.92 16.27
CA ALA A 377 -6.13 2.47 15.69
C ALA A 377 -5.32 1.39 14.95
N VAL A 378 -5.01 1.61 13.67
CA VAL A 378 -4.38 0.61 12.81
C VAL A 378 -3.03 1.09 12.29
N GLY A 379 -1.97 0.32 12.62
CA GLY A 379 -0.63 0.46 12.08
C GLY A 379 -0.40 -0.40 10.83
N SER A 380 0.68 -0.13 10.13
CA SER A 380 1.03 -0.82 8.87
C SER A 380 2.10 -1.88 9.09
N SER A 381 1.84 -3.10 8.64
CA SER A 381 2.84 -4.15 8.47
C SER A 381 3.30 -4.29 7.03
N THR A 382 4.50 -4.85 6.85
CA THR A 382 4.94 -5.40 5.57
C THR A 382 4.22 -6.72 5.28
N LYS A 383 4.34 -7.25 4.07
CA LYS A 383 3.81 -8.57 3.71
C LYS A 383 4.65 -9.74 4.26
N ALA A 384 5.80 -9.46 4.84
CA ALA A 384 6.70 -10.42 5.47
C ALA A 384 6.68 -10.31 7.01
N ASP A 385 5.56 -9.85 7.56
CA ASP A 385 5.31 -9.72 9.01
C ASP A 385 6.34 -8.84 9.75
N GLY A 386 6.86 -7.82 9.08
CA GLY A 386 7.61 -6.72 9.71
C GLY A 386 6.73 -5.48 9.90
N LEU A 387 7.08 -4.61 10.82
CA LEU A 387 6.47 -3.28 10.91
C LEU A 387 6.98 -2.40 9.75
N SER A 388 6.09 -1.75 9.00
CA SER A 388 6.49 -0.82 7.94
C SER A 388 7.28 0.36 8.51
N SER A 389 8.38 0.76 7.86
CA SER A 389 9.29 1.79 8.38
C SER A 389 8.63 3.15 8.60
N PHE A 390 7.63 3.46 7.78
CA PHE A 390 6.85 4.69 7.88
C PHE A 390 5.72 4.64 8.91
N SER A 391 5.31 3.44 9.37
CA SER A 391 4.20 3.32 10.32
C SER A 391 4.52 4.00 11.64
N ASN A 392 3.65 4.91 12.09
CA ASN A 392 3.67 5.32 13.47
C ASN A 392 3.43 4.09 14.37
N HIS A 393 4.14 3.98 15.46
CA HIS A 393 4.10 2.84 16.38
C HIS A 393 4.03 3.30 17.83
N SER A 394 3.04 2.80 18.59
CA SER A 394 2.74 3.25 19.94
C SER A 394 1.90 2.20 20.67
N PRO A 395 1.93 2.17 22.02
CA PRO A 395 0.96 1.41 22.80
C PRO A 395 -0.51 1.75 22.50
N LEU A 396 -0.78 2.88 21.83
CA LEU A 396 -2.12 3.29 21.42
C LEU A 396 -2.64 2.56 20.16
N ILE A 397 -1.80 1.82 19.44
CA ILE A 397 -2.24 1.01 18.28
C ILE A 397 -2.94 -0.24 18.79
N ASP A 398 -4.09 -0.57 18.21
CA ASP A 398 -4.86 -1.76 18.53
C ASP A 398 -4.45 -2.95 17.66
N LEU A 399 -4.32 -2.73 16.35
CA LEU A 399 -4.11 -3.77 15.35
C LEU A 399 -3.09 -3.34 14.29
N LEU A 400 -2.46 -4.33 13.66
CA LEU A 400 -1.67 -4.13 12.44
C LEU A 400 -2.34 -4.85 11.27
N ALA A 401 -2.12 -4.31 10.07
CA ALA A 401 -2.51 -4.96 8.83
C ALA A 401 -1.53 -4.59 7.69
N PRO A 402 -1.47 -5.36 6.59
CA PRO A 402 -0.62 -5.02 5.46
C PRO A 402 -0.94 -3.64 4.90
N GLY A 403 0.07 -2.75 4.89
CA GLY A 403 -0.09 -1.39 4.35
C GLY A 403 1.07 -0.99 3.43
N GLU A 404 2.03 -1.88 3.17
CA GLU A 404 3.17 -1.60 2.31
C GLU A 404 3.00 -2.24 0.93
N ALA A 405 3.20 -1.43 -0.12
CA ALA A 405 3.15 -1.87 -1.50
C ALA A 405 1.82 -2.57 -1.87
N ILE A 406 0.68 -1.99 -1.46
CA ILE A 406 -0.65 -2.52 -1.71
C ILE A 406 -1.18 -2.00 -3.05
N THR A 407 -1.48 -2.91 -3.97
CA THR A 407 -2.13 -2.58 -5.24
C THR A 407 -3.63 -2.72 -5.09
N ALA A 408 -4.38 -1.68 -5.45
CA ALA A 408 -5.84 -1.69 -5.40
C ALA A 408 -6.44 -0.79 -6.49
N GLY A 409 -7.76 -0.83 -6.67
CA GLY A 409 -8.46 -0.06 -7.67
C GLY A 409 -8.43 1.44 -7.40
N VAL A 410 -8.25 2.24 -8.45
CA VAL A 410 -8.37 3.71 -8.43
C VAL A 410 -9.40 4.14 -9.46
N PRO A 411 -9.86 5.41 -9.50
CA PRO A 411 -10.81 5.87 -10.51
C PRO A 411 -10.42 5.52 -11.95
N SER A 412 -11.40 5.53 -12.87
CA SER A 412 -11.21 5.20 -14.28
C SER A 412 -10.88 3.74 -14.57
N ARG A 413 -11.35 2.81 -13.71
CA ARG A 413 -11.13 1.35 -13.84
C ARG A 413 -9.66 0.93 -13.87
N SER A 414 -8.81 1.73 -13.25
CA SER A 414 -7.37 1.53 -13.18
C SER A 414 -6.96 0.97 -11.81
N TYR A 415 -5.68 0.63 -11.68
CA TYR A 415 -5.09 0.14 -10.44
C TYR A 415 -3.83 0.93 -10.13
N ARG A 416 -3.55 1.11 -8.84
CA ARG A 416 -2.34 1.76 -8.37
C ARG A 416 -1.77 1.04 -7.16
N ARG A 417 -0.46 1.05 -7.04
CA ARG A 417 0.27 0.56 -5.86
C ARG A 417 0.54 1.74 -4.94
N MET A 418 0.08 1.63 -3.68
CA MET A 418 0.30 2.65 -2.64
C MET A 418 0.83 2.01 -1.36
N SER A 419 1.47 2.81 -0.51
CA SER A 419 1.93 2.41 0.83
C SER A 419 1.47 3.44 1.86
N GLY A 420 1.04 2.98 3.02
CA GLY A 420 0.58 3.81 4.13
C GLY A 420 -0.26 3.03 5.13
N THR A 421 -0.37 3.52 6.35
CA THR A 421 -1.37 3.06 7.31
C THR A 421 -2.79 3.25 6.77
N SER A 422 -2.96 4.16 5.80
CA SER A 422 -4.17 4.33 4.98
C SER A 422 -4.57 3.07 4.19
N MET A 423 -3.62 2.19 3.84
CA MET A 423 -3.89 0.92 3.18
C MET A 423 -4.08 -0.20 4.17
N ALA A 424 -3.52 -0.09 5.38
CA ALA A 424 -3.73 -1.05 6.47
C ALA A 424 -5.14 -0.96 7.08
N ALA A 425 -5.63 0.24 7.37
CA ALA A 425 -6.94 0.48 7.99
C ALA A 425 -8.10 -0.19 7.22
N PRO A 426 -8.22 -0.11 5.88
CA PRO A 426 -9.32 -0.76 5.17
C PRO A 426 -9.26 -2.29 5.19
N HIS A 427 -8.10 -2.92 5.40
CA HIS A 427 -8.04 -4.36 5.67
C HIS A 427 -8.78 -4.70 6.97
N VAL A 428 -8.57 -3.90 8.02
CA VAL A 428 -9.25 -4.08 9.32
C VAL A 428 -10.75 -3.77 9.21
N ALA A 429 -11.14 -2.70 8.50
CA ALA A 429 -12.55 -2.38 8.28
C ALA A 429 -13.29 -3.50 7.53
N GLY A 430 -12.63 -4.10 6.52
CA GLY A 430 -13.10 -5.29 5.82
C GLY A 430 -13.20 -6.50 6.75
N ALA A 431 -12.23 -6.68 7.65
CA ALA A 431 -12.21 -7.77 8.63
C ALA A 431 -13.42 -7.68 9.58
N PHE A 432 -13.76 -6.49 10.08
CA PHE A 432 -14.98 -6.28 10.87
C PHE A 432 -16.24 -6.68 10.10
N ALA A 433 -16.36 -6.29 8.85
CA ALA A 433 -17.52 -6.67 8.03
C ALA A 433 -17.59 -8.18 7.75
N LEU A 434 -16.45 -8.83 7.55
CA LEU A 434 -16.37 -10.28 7.39
C LEU A 434 -16.87 -11.01 8.66
N LEU A 435 -16.28 -10.68 9.81
CA LEU A 435 -16.61 -11.33 11.08
C LEU A 435 -18.04 -11.01 11.53
N ARG A 436 -18.54 -9.78 11.30
CA ARG A 436 -19.91 -9.41 11.60
C ARG A 436 -20.92 -10.17 10.70
N SER A 437 -20.53 -10.51 9.46
CA SER A 437 -21.39 -11.36 8.62
C SER A 437 -21.50 -12.80 9.12
N PHE A 438 -20.55 -13.25 9.96
CA PHE A 438 -20.60 -14.54 10.66
C PHE A 438 -21.43 -14.45 11.93
N ASP A 439 -21.11 -13.47 12.80
CA ASP A 439 -21.86 -13.22 14.02
C ASP A 439 -22.44 -11.79 14.02
N PRO A 440 -23.69 -11.62 13.58
CA PRO A 440 -24.35 -10.31 13.54
C PRO A 440 -24.52 -9.65 14.91
N ASN A 441 -24.50 -10.41 16.00
CA ASN A 441 -24.69 -9.93 17.35
C ASN A 441 -23.38 -9.62 18.09
N ALA A 442 -22.23 -9.99 17.55
CA ALA A 442 -20.94 -9.70 18.15
C ALA A 442 -20.72 -8.20 18.31
N SER A 443 -20.35 -7.73 19.49
CA SER A 443 -20.01 -6.34 19.77
C SER A 443 -18.72 -5.92 19.05
N VAL A 444 -18.49 -4.61 18.93
CA VAL A 444 -17.21 -4.09 18.39
C VAL A 444 -16.03 -4.62 19.19
N SER A 445 -16.14 -4.64 20.54
CA SER A 445 -15.09 -5.14 21.42
C SER A 445 -14.80 -6.62 21.20
N GLN A 446 -15.83 -7.47 21.04
CA GLN A 446 -15.64 -8.90 20.75
C GLN A 446 -14.92 -9.13 19.43
N LEU A 447 -15.31 -8.42 18.37
CA LEU A 447 -14.65 -8.51 17.07
C LEU A 447 -13.21 -8.00 17.11
N GLN A 448 -12.96 -6.89 17.82
CA GLN A 448 -11.61 -6.36 18.02
C GLN A 448 -10.74 -7.32 18.80
N THR A 449 -11.26 -7.90 19.88
CA THR A 449 -10.56 -8.92 20.67
C THR A 449 -10.22 -10.15 19.82
N ALA A 450 -11.16 -10.64 19.00
CA ALA A 450 -10.89 -11.76 18.12
C ALA A 450 -9.73 -11.48 17.15
N LEU A 451 -9.69 -10.29 16.57
CA LEU A 451 -8.61 -9.86 15.67
C LEU A 451 -7.27 -9.66 16.41
N ALA A 452 -7.31 -9.12 17.63
CA ALA A 452 -6.13 -8.85 18.42
C ALA A 452 -5.51 -10.13 19.02
N CYS A 453 -6.34 -11.07 19.49
CA CYS A 453 -5.87 -12.29 20.16
C CYS A 453 -5.37 -13.37 19.19
N SER A 454 -5.84 -13.37 17.96
CA SER A 454 -5.58 -14.46 17.01
C SER A 454 -4.60 -14.11 15.89
N GLY A 455 -4.11 -12.88 15.87
CA GLY A 455 -3.22 -12.39 14.83
C GLY A 455 -1.76 -12.78 15.02
N GLU A 456 -0.92 -12.44 14.02
CA GLU A 456 0.54 -12.66 14.06
C GLU A 456 1.22 -11.52 14.81
N PRO A 457 1.98 -11.79 15.91
CA PRO A 457 2.61 -10.75 16.71
C PRO A 457 3.78 -10.12 16.00
N ILE A 458 3.80 -8.79 15.96
CA ILE A 458 4.90 -7.98 15.43
C ILE A 458 5.37 -7.05 16.56
N GLU A 459 6.65 -7.19 16.93
CA GLU A 459 7.26 -6.38 17.97
C GLU A 459 8.20 -5.33 17.41
N ARG A 460 8.15 -4.13 18.01
CA ARG A 460 9.14 -3.07 17.80
C ARG A 460 9.25 -2.21 19.05
N SER A 461 10.48 -1.96 19.51
CA SER A 461 10.78 -1.05 20.65
C SER A 461 10.00 -1.39 21.92
N GLY A 462 9.83 -2.68 22.24
CA GLY A 462 9.11 -3.14 23.41
C GLY A 462 7.58 -3.06 23.34
N VAL A 463 7.03 -2.71 22.19
CA VAL A 463 5.58 -2.73 21.93
C VAL A 463 5.27 -3.83 20.93
N SER A 464 4.48 -4.82 21.33
CA SER A 464 3.97 -5.89 20.47
C SER A 464 2.53 -5.62 20.09
N ARG A 465 2.20 -5.76 18.80
CA ARG A 465 0.83 -5.67 18.27
C ARG A 465 0.63 -6.73 17.19
N ASN A 466 -0.58 -7.27 17.14
CA ASN A 466 -0.87 -8.35 16.20
C ASN A 466 -1.32 -7.82 14.84
N ARG A 467 -0.69 -8.33 13.76
CA ARG A 467 -1.23 -8.25 12.41
C ARG A 467 -2.41 -9.22 12.32
N ILE A 468 -3.56 -8.72 11.86
CA ILE A 468 -4.81 -9.49 11.79
C ILE A 468 -4.65 -10.77 10.96
N ASP A 469 -5.27 -11.86 11.44
CA ASP A 469 -5.42 -13.15 10.75
C ASP A 469 -6.90 -13.55 10.73
N MET A 470 -7.50 -13.61 9.55
CA MET A 470 -8.95 -13.81 9.44
C MET A 470 -9.39 -15.22 9.76
N ARG A 471 -8.55 -16.21 9.42
CA ARG A 471 -8.87 -17.61 9.70
C ARG A 471 -8.87 -17.88 11.20
N SER A 472 -7.83 -17.41 11.87
CA SER A 472 -7.68 -17.57 13.33
C SER A 472 -8.73 -16.75 14.09
N ALA A 473 -9.05 -15.52 13.64
CA ALA A 473 -10.09 -14.71 14.26
C ALA A 473 -11.49 -15.34 14.10
N TYR A 474 -11.80 -15.93 12.95
CA TYR A 474 -13.03 -16.68 12.76
C TYR A 474 -13.13 -17.90 13.69
N GLN A 475 -12.05 -18.68 13.81
CA GLN A 475 -12.02 -19.85 14.70
C GLN A 475 -12.22 -19.44 16.15
N PHE A 476 -11.55 -18.37 16.58
CA PHE A 476 -11.64 -17.83 17.94
C PHE A 476 -13.08 -17.37 18.29
N LEU A 477 -13.76 -16.70 17.38
CA LEU A 477 -15.19 -16.35 17.57
C LEU A 477 -16.09 -17.58 17.60
N LYS A 478 -15.83 -18.56 16.75
CA LYS A 478 -16.63 -19.80 16.70
C LYS A 478 -16.52 -20.64 17.99
N GLU A 479 -15.40 -20.53 18.68
CA GLU A 479 -15.11 -21.26 19.93
C GLU A 479 -15.47 -20.43 21.18
N ASP A 480 -16.40 -19.46 21.06
CA ASP A 480 -16.84 -18.56 22.13
C ASP A 480 -15.67 -17.81 22.81
N MET A 481 -14.67 -17.43 22.03
CA MET A 481 -13.48 -16.68 22.47
C MET A 481 -12.65 -17.38 23.55
N LYS A 482 -12.69 -18.71 23.63
CA LYS A 482 -11.87 -19.48 24.53
C LYS A 482 -10.44 -19.60 24.03
N GLY A 483 -9.46 -19.36 24.91
CA GLY A 483 -8.05 -19.64 24.63
C GLY A 483 -7.20 -18.45 24.15
N CYS A 484 -7.56 -17.22 24.45
CA CYS A 484 -6.66 -16.07 24.31
C CYS A 484 -5.57 -16.11 25.42
N THR A 485 -4.70 -17.12 25.37
CA THR A 485 -3.61 -17.30 26.34
C THR A 485 -2.49 -16.26 26.20
N LYS A 486 -2.42 -15.56 25.06
CA LYS A 486 -1.43 -14.47 24.86
C LYS A 486 -1.76 -13.17 25.61
N ALA A 487 -2.96 -13.06 26.19
CA ALA A 487 -3.37 -11.90 26.97
C ALA A 487 -2.92 -11.95 28.44
N GLU A 488 -2.65 -13.15 28.97
CA GLU A 488 -2.23 -13.33 30.39
C GLU A 488 -0.73 -13.07 30.59
N ASP A 489 0.10 -13.19 29.54
CA ASP A 489 1.55 -12.90 29.60
C ASP A 489 1.90 -11.43 29.35
N ALA A 490 0.97 -10.63 28.87
CA ALA A 490 1.13 -9.18 28.79
C ALA A 490 0.87 -8.59 30.19
N SER A 491 1.88 -8.62 31.07
CA SER A 491 1.91 -7.97 32.39
C SER A 491 1.86 -6.42 32.30
N SER A 492 1.07 -5.89 31.39
CA SER A 492 0.77 -4.47 31.21
C SER A 492 -0.76 -4.29 31.22
N PRO A 493 -1.31 -3.46 32.13
CA PRO A 493 -2.74 -3.19 32.25
C PRO A 493 -3.36 -2.50 31.02
N ASP A 494 -2.58 -2.20 29.97
CA ASP A 494 -2.95 -1.28 28.89
C ASP A 494 -3.63 -1.92 27.66
N TRP A 495 -3.86 -3.23 27.64
CA TRP A 495 -4.48 -3.90 26.48
C TRP A 495 -6.00 -4.15 26.62
N LEU A 496 -6.56 -4.00 27.83
CA LEU A 496 -8.02 -3.99 27.99
C LEU A 496 -8.62 -2.87 27.12
N PRO A 497 -9.74 -3.14 26.42
CA PRO A 497 -10.46 -2.07 25.73
C PRO A 497 -10.56 -0.90 26.71
N ARG A 498 -10.15 0.31 26.27
CA ARG A 498 -10.15 1.53 27.12
C ARG A 498 -11.58 1.94 27.54
N HIS A 499 -12.47 0.99 27.57
CA HIS A 499 -13.85 1.13 28.00
C HIS A 499 -13.91 1.04 29.53
N GLY A 500 -13.47 2.11 30.18
CA GLY A 500 -13.82 2.34 31.58
C GLY A 500 -15.34 2.46 31.67
N TRP A 501 -15.92 1.58 32.44
CA TRP A 501 -17.32 1.68 32.89
C TRP A 501 -17.48 2.98 33.67
N PHE A 502 -18.17 3.98 33.09
CA PHE A 502 -19.07 4.91 33.77
C PHE A 502 -20.04 5.48 32.73
#